data_e50a901feb3696c12e50471114e3e69d
#
_entry.id   e50a901feb3696c12e50471114e3e69d
#
_cell.length_a   1.000
_cell.length_b   1.000
_cell.length_c   1.000
_cell.angle_alpha   90.00
_cell.angle_beta   90.00
_cell.angle_gamma   90.00
#
_symmetry.space_group_name_H-M   'P 1'
#
loop_
_entity.id
_entity.type
_entity.pdbx_description
1 polymer ?
#
loop_
_entity_poly.entity_id
_entity_poly.type
_entity_poly.pdbx_seq_one_letter_code
_entity_poly.pdbx_strand_id
1 'polypeptide(L)'
;MADANSIADAWAQVHGEAKPEEGGVGQWIWEAIQGDFNENRTAGQITADMVISLIPIVDTICDIRDLCANIRTYRKDPDNKLTLFFIALTVVGFFPEIGSVIKGVVKIIFVYVRRYLKRAEDLLDATKLGRATNAALDAALPKIAQFLSESRVVKWATKEGVPDIFRFCAKHLDELAAKVDAGKLKAKFDEGVEAAQTLLGRIKYIVPGSTRDKLDDFLTFVGQQKNKIGDAIGQFTQPIRTILKLTAKRLDDHAWIAFTQTHNKGWIAPMSQQGA
;
A
#
# COMPACT_ATOMS: atom_id res chain seq x y z
N MET A 1 -18.50 10.73 -4.01
CA MET A 1 -18.30 9.70 -5.07
C MET A 1 -17.73 10.41 -6.28
N ALA A 2 -16.60 9.93 -6.80
CA ALA A 2 -16.03 10.50 -8.01
C ALA A 2 -16.93 10.13 -9.21
N ASP A 3 -17.28 11.11 -10.00
CA ASP A 3 -17.96 10.88 -11.28
C ASP A 3 -16.94 10.47 -12.37
N ALA A 4 -17.40 10.00 -13.52
CA ALA A 4 -16.55 9.58 -14.61
C ALA A 4 -15.63 10.71 -15.12
N ASN A 5 -16.06 11.97 -14.99
CA ASN A 5 -15.27 13.14 -15.41
C ASN A 5 -14.11 13.39 -14.45
N SER A 6 -14.30 13.26 -13.12
CA SER A 6 -13.23 13.42 -12.14
C SER A 6 -12.16 12.33 -12.25
N ILE A 7 -12.52 11.11 -12.67
CA ILE A 7 -11.55 10.04 -12.97
C ILE A 7 -10.77 10.35 -14.24
N ALA A 8 -11.44 10.83 -15.30
CA ALA A 8 -10.78 11.22 -16.54
C ALA A 8 -9.85 12.43 -16.35
N ASP A 9 -10.24 13.40 -15.51
CA ASP A 9 -9.41 14.56 -15.16
C ASP A 9 -8.17 14.13 -14.35
N ALA A 10 -8.31 13.19 -13.40
CA ALA A 10 -7.21 12.62 -12.65
C ALA A 10 -6.24 11.86 -13.57
N TRP A 11 -6.77 11.11 -14.55
CA TRP A 11 -5.97 10.41 -15.54
C TRP A 11 -5.15 11.37 -16.41
N ALA A 12 -5.79 12.45 -16.93
CA ALA A 12 -5.13 13.48 -17.74
C ALA A 12 -4.02 14.22 -16.98
N GLN A 13 -4.23 14.48 -15.66
CA GLN A 13 -3.19 15.09 -14.82
C GLN A 13 -1.95 14.20 -14.65
N VAL A 14 -2.13 12.89 -14.71
CA VAL A 14 -1.07 11.91 -14.51
C VAL A 14 -0.27 11.64 -15.79
N HIS A 15 -0.96 11.51 -16.92
CA HIS A 15 -0.37 11.05 -18.19
C HIS A 15 -0.10 12.18 -19.17
N GLY A 16 -0.59 13.41 -18.89
CA GLY A 16 -0.37 14.59 -19.78
C GLY A 16 -1.05 14.49 -21.14
N GLU A 17 -1.94 13.55 -21.34
CA GLU A 17 -2.62 13.27 -22.61
C GLU A 17 -4.07 13.78 -22.59
N ALA A 18 -4.66 13.92 -23.78
CA ALA A 18 -6.06 14.26 -23.93
C ALA A 18 -6.96 13.25 -23.22
N LYS A 19 -8.07 13.73 -22.65
CA LYS A 19 -9.05 12.86 -21.99
C LYS A 19 -9.40 11.67 -22.89
N PRO A 20 -9.36 10.41 -22.36
CA PRO A 20 -9.83 9.27 -23.12
C PRO A 20 -11.30 9.45 -23.46
N GLU A 21 -11.73 9.02 -24.64
CA GLU A 21 -13.14 8.97 -25.01
C GLU A 21 -13.95 8.19 -23.96
N GLU A 22 -15.24 8.48 -23.78
CA GLU A 22 -16.08 7.96 -22.67
C GLU A 22 -16.00 6.42 -22.48
N GLY A 23 -15.75 5.64 -23.56
CA GLY A 23 -15.49 4.19 -23.49
C GLY A 23 -14.09 3.83 -23.02
N GLY A 24 -13.08 4.71 -23.16
CA GLY A 24 -11.68 4.46 -22.85
C GLY A 24 -11.35 4.46 -21.37
N VAL A 25 -12.07 5.22 -20.54
CA VAL A 25 -11.84 5.29 -19.08
C VAL A 25 -12.12 3.94 -18.41
N GLY A 26 -13.22 3.29 -18.77
CA GLY A 26 -13.56 1.98 -18.22
C GLY A 26 -12.59 0.88 -18.65
N GLN A 27 -12.17 0.92 -19.91
CA GLN A 27 -11.16 0.00 -20.43
C GLN A 27 -9.82 0.23 -19.72
N TRP A 28 -9.41 1.48 -19.53
CA TRP A 28 -8.19 1.81 -18.79
C TRP A 28 -8.24 1.36 -17.33
N ILE A 29 -9.34 1.59 -16.61
CA ILE A 29 -9.50 1.09 -15.23
C ILE A 29 -9.40 -0.44 -15.21
N TRP A 30 -10.02 -1.12 -16.18
CA TRP A 30 -9.94 -2.56 -16.30
C TRP A 30 -8.53 -3.04 -16.59
N GLU A 31 -7.82 -2.39 -17.52
CA GLU A 31 -6.42 -2.68 -17.83
C GLU A 31 -5.49 -2.37 -16.65
N ALA A 32 -5.75 -1.27 -15.92
CA ALA A 32 -5.02 -0.93 -14.70
C ALA A 32 -5.24 -2.00 -13.62
N ILE A 33 -6.46 -2.52 -13.46
CA ILE A 33 -6.78 -3.63 -12.56
C ILE A 33 -6.11 -4.94 -13.01
N GLN A 34 -6.02 -5.19 -14.33
CA GLN A 34 -5.34 -6.37 -14.87
C GLN A 34 -3.81 -6.25 -14.86
N GLY A 35 -3.28 -5.08 -15.15
CA GLY A 35 -1.83 -4.85 -15.29
C GLY A 35 -1.04 -5.08 -14.01
N ASP A 36 -1.67 -5.00 -12.84
CA ASP A 36 -1.05 -5.19 -11.54
C ASP A 36 -0.82 -6.65 -11.13
N PHE A 37 -1.26 -7.59 -11.95
CA PHE A 37 -0.99 -9.01 -11.74
C PHE A 37 0.44 -9.41 -12.14
N ASN A 38 1.29 -8.46 -12.55
CA ASN A 38 2.67 -8.74 -12.87
C ASN A 38 3.53 -8.77 -11.60
N GLU A 39 3.85 -9.97 -11.13
CA GLU A 39 4.71 -10.22 -9.97
C GLU A 39 6.15 -9.68 -10.13
N ASN A 40 6.52 -9.24 -11.33
CA ASN A 40 7.85 -8.77 -11.73
C ASN A 40 8.00 -7.24 -11.82
N ARG A 41 7.16 -6.47 -11.14
CA ARG A 41 7.27 -4.99 -11.15
C ARG A 41 8.65 -4.52 -10.73
N THR A 42 9.21 -3.61 -11.51
CA THR A 42 10.45 -2.92 -11.15
C THR A 42 10.23 -1.90 -10.06
N ALA A 43 11.26 -1.64 -9.25
CA ALA A 43 11.19 -0.62 -8.20
C ALA A 43 10.85 0.80 -8.75
N GLY A 44 11.19 1.08 -10.02
CA GLY A 44 10.84 2.35 -10.69
C GLY A 44 9.34 2.49 -10.99
N GLN A 45 8.69 1.40 -11.41
CA GLN A 45 7.24 1.39 -11.64
C GLN A 45 6.47 1.60 -10.33
N ILE A 46 6.95 1.00 -9.23
CA ILE A 46 6.36 1.18 -7.90
C ILE A 46 6.44 2.65 -7.46
N THR A 47 7.57 3.31 -7.68
CA THR A 47 7.75 4.73 -7.31
C THR A 47 6.84 5.64 -8.15
N ALA A 48 6.71 5.38 -9.46
CA ALA A 48 5.80 6.13 -10.33
C ALA A 48 4.34 6.00 -9.89
N ASP A 49 3.87 4.77 -9.61
CA ASP A 49 2.51 4.53 -9.11
C ASP A 49 2.23 5.23 -7.78
N MET A 50 3.24 5.37 -6.91
CA MET A 50 3.09 6.07 -5.63
C MET A 50 2.95 7.57 -5.77
N VAL A 51 3.67 8.18 -6.70
CA VAL A 51 3.50 9.62 -7.02
C VAL A 51 2.09 9.88 -7.58
N ILE A 52 1.58 8.95 -8.37
CA ILE A 52 0.22 8.97 -8.90
C ILE A 52 -0.83 8.83 -7.78
N SER A 53 -0.57 7.99 -6.78
CA SER A 53 -1.45 7.75 -5.62
C SER A 53 -1.61 8.97 -4.69
N LEU A 54 -0.87 10.06 -4.89
CA LEU A 54 -1.10 11.33 -4.17
C LEU A 54 -2.38 12.06 -4.61
N ILE A 55 -3.04 11.59 -5.66
CA ILE A 55 -4.36 12.07 -6.08
C ILE A 55 -5.41 11.19 -5.41
N PRO A 56 -6.28 11.70 -4.52
CA PRO A 56 -7.16 10.88 -3.66
C PRO A 56 -8.04 9.87 -4.41
N ILE A 57 -8.50 10.22 -5.60
CA ILE A 57 -9.36 9.34 -6.42
C ILE A 57 -8.56 8.17 -6.98
N VAL A 58 -7.36 8.45 -7.48
CA VAL A 58 -6.46 7.43 -8.05
C VAL A 58 -5.95 6.50 -6.95
N ASP A 59 -5.67 7.04 -5.76
CA ASP A 59 -5.27 6.24 -4.59
C ASP A 59 -6.32 5.19 -4.25
N THR A 60 -7.61 5.57 -4.20
CA THR A 60 -8.70 4.63 -3.94
C THR A 60 -8.79 3.53 -5.02
N ILE A 61 -8.64 3.89 -6.29
CA ILE A 61 -8.65 2.90 -7.40
C ILE A 61 -7.47 1.94 -7.28
N CYS A 62 -6.29 2.45 -6.93
CA CYS A 62 -5.10 1.61 -6.72
C CYS A 62 -5.29 0.65 -5.53
N ASP A 63 -5.89 1.12 -4.42
CA ASP A 63 -6.17 0.26 -3.26
C ASP A 63 -7.18 -0.85 -3.61
N ILE A 64 -8.25 -0.52 -4.35
CA ILE A 64 -9.23 -1.50 -4.84
C ILE A 64 -8.57 -2.50 -5.79
N ARG A 65 -7.73 -2.05 -6.71
CA ARG A 65 -6.97 -2.87 -7.62
C ARG A 65 -6.12 -3.89 -6.87
N ASP A 66 -5.33 -3.42 -5.90
CA ASP A 66 -4.44 -4.27 -5.10
C ASP A 66 -5.23 -5.29 -4.27
N LEU A 67 -6.40 -4.90 -3.75
CA LEU A 67 -7.31 -5.81 -3.05
C LEU A 67 -7.84 -6.89 -3.99
N CYS A 68 -8.34 -6.52 -5.18
CA CYS A 68 -8.84 -7.46 -6.18
C CYS A 68 -7.73 -8.44 -6.63
N ALA A 69 -6.49 -7.95 -6.82
CA ALA A 69 -5.35 -8.77 -7.18
C ALA A 69 -5.06 -9.85 -6.12
N ASN A 70 -5.04 -9.45 -4.84
CA ASN A 70 -4.79 -10.38 -3.75
C ASN A 70 -5.94 -11.38 -3.56
N ILE A 71 -7.21 -10.95 -3.69
CA ILE A 71 -8.38 -11.87 -3.64
C ILE A 71 -8.33 -12.87 -4.81
N ARG A 72 -7.92 -12.43 -6.01
CA ARG A 72 -7.75 -13.33 -7.15
C ARG A 72 -6.64 -14.36 -6.91
N THR A 73 -5.54 -13.97 -6.27
CA THR A 73 -4.48 -14.89 -5.88
C THR A 73 -4.99 -15.88 -4.83
N TYR A 74 -5.75 -15.41 -3.84
CA TYR A 74 -6.42 -16.26 -2.85
C TYR A 74 -7.37 -17.28 -3.50
N ARG A 75 -8.10 -16.90 -4.56
CA ARG A 75 -8.98 -17.83 -5.29
C ARG A 75 -8.24 -19.03 -5.87
N LYS A 76 -6.96 -18.86 -6.25
CA LYS A 76 -6.13 -19.94 -6.80
C LYS A 76 -5.62 -20.90 -5.73
N ASP A 77 -5.37 -20.39 -4.52
CA ASP A 77 -4.84 -21.16 -3.39
C ASP A 77 -5.43 -20.60 -2.07
N PRO A 78 -6.66 -21.03 -1.69
CA PRO A 78 -7.36 -20.52 -0.50
C PRO A 78 -6.72 -20.91 0.83
N ASP A 79 -5.86 -21.93 0.85
CA ASP A 79 -5.18 -22.39 2.08
C ASP A 79 -3.87 -21.67 2.35
N ASN A 80 -3.44 -20.82 1.41
CA ASN A 80 -2.20 -20.07 1.50
C ASN A 80 -2.31 -18.89 2.49
N LYS A 81 -1.77 -19.08 3.68
CA LYS A 81 -1.77 -18.06 4.74
C LYS A 81 -1.00 -16.79 4.36
N LEU A 82 0.03 -16.89 3.49
CA LEU A 82 0.73 -15.70 2.99
C LEU A 82 -0.18 -14.83 2.13
N THR A 83 -1.02 -15.44 1.29
CA THR A 83 -1.99 -14.69 0.48
C THR A 83 -3.01 -13.96 1.36
N LEU A 84 -3.53 -14.62 2.40
CA LEU A 84 -4.39 -13.98 3.41
C LEU A 84 -3.68 -12.84 4.14
N PHE A 85 -2.41 -13.03 4.52
CA PHE A 85 -1.61 -11.97 5.11
C PHE A 85 -1.43 -10.79 4.15
N PHE A 86 -1.20 -11.02 2.86
CA PHE A 86 -1.07 -9.95 1.87
C PHE A 86 -2.40 -9.21 1.63
N ILE A 87 -3.54 -9.90 1.74
CA ILE A 87 -4.85 -9.23 1.79
C ILE A 87 -4.91 -8.30 3.01
N ALA A 88 -4.56 -8.81 4.20
CA ALA A 88 -4.56 -8.02 5.43
C ALA A 88 -3.64 -6.78 5.34
N LEU A 89 -2.45 -6.90 4.73
CA LEU A 89 -1.57 -5.76 4.46
C LEU A 89 -2.22 -4.73 3.53
N THR A 90 -2.90 -5.19 2.48
CA THR A 90 -3.59 -4.29 1.54
C THR A 90 -4.73 -3.54 2.23
N VAL A 91 -5.45 -4.22 3.14
CA VAL A 91 -6.54 -3.62 3.92
C VAL A 91 -6.06 -2.46 4.78
N VAL A 92 -4.81 -2.47 5.24
CA VAL A 92 -4.22 -1.33 5.97
C VAL A 92 -4.28 -0.04 5.13
N GLY A 93 -4.19 -0.12 3.80
CA GLY A 93 -4.33 1.04 2.91
C GLY A 93 -5.71 1.73 2.97
N PHE A 94 -6.76 1.03 3.40
CA PHE A 94 -8.12 1.58 3.53
C PHE A 94 -8.37 2.32 4.85
N PHE A 95 -7.40 2.40 5.74
CA PHE A 95 -7.55 3.21 6.96
C PHE A 95 -7.54 4.71 6.58
N PRO A 96 -8.60 5.46 6.87
CA PRO A 96 -8.75 6.84 6.38
C PRO A 96 -7.79 7.83 7.05
N GLU A 97 -7.31 7.48 8.25
CA GLU A 97 -6.39 8.31 9.01
C GLU A 97 -4.97 8.35 8.42
N ILE A 98 -4.71 7.49 7.44
CA ILE A 98 -3.43 7.46 6.74
C ILE A 98 -3.51 8.43 5.56
N GLY A 99 -2.95 9.62 5.67
CA GLY A 99 -2.80 10.53 4.52
C GLY A 99 -2.00 9.88 3.39
N SER A 100 -2.16 10.38 2.17
CA SER A 100 -1.56 9.78 0.95
C SER A 100 -0.04 9.58 1.05
N VAL A 101 0.67 10.45 1.77
CA VAL A 101 2.12 10.30 2.00
C VAL A 101 2.43 9.07 2.84
N ILE A 102 1.69 8.85 3.94
CA ILE A 102 1.87 7.67 4.79
C ILE A 102 1.49 6.39 4.03
N LYS A 103 0.40 6.42 3.26
CA LYS A 103 0.03 5.31 2.37
C LYS A 103 1.15 4.94 1.39
N GLY A 104 1.80 5.94 0.78
CA GLY A 104 2.95 5.72 -0.10
C GLY A 104 4.08 4.99 0.62
N VAL A 105 4.46 5.42 1.83
CA VAL A 105 5.47 4.74 2.66
C VAL A 105 5.04 3.31 2.99
N VAL A 106 3.79 3.10 3.41
CA VAL A 106 3.22 1.77 3.73
C VAL A 106 3.27 0.85 2.51
N LYS A 107 2.88 1.34 1.32
CA LYS A 107 2.93 0.56 0.08
C LYS A 107 4.36 0.13 -0.27
N ILE A 108 5.35 1.04 -0.16
CA ILE A 108 6.76 0.69 -0.39
C ILE A 108 7.18 -0.46 0.52
N ILE A 109 6.94 -0.31 1.82
CA ILE A 109 7.33 -1.31 2.81
C ILE A 109 6.68 -2.66 2.53
N PHE A 110 5.37 -2.68 2.26
CA PHE A 110 4.65 -3.92 2.02
C PHE A 110 5.13 -4.66 0.76
N VAL A 111 5.53 -3.92 -0.28
CA VAL A 111 6.16 -4.53 -1.46
C VAL A 111 7.48 -5.23 -1.09
N TYR A 112 8.31 -4.57 -0.27
CA TYR A 112 9.57 -5.18 0.16
C TYR A 112 9.33 -6.33 1.15
N VAL A 113 8.42 -6.19 2.11
CA VAL A 113 8.05 -7.28 3.02
C VAL A 113 7.60 -8.52 2.26
N ARG A 114 6.80 -8.39 1.20
CA ARG A 114 6.41 -9.51 0.32
C ARG A 114 7.61 -10.22 -0.31
N ARG A 115 8.68 -9.50 -0.63
CA ARG A 115 9.90 -10.09 -1.22
C ARG A 115 10.74 -10.87 -0.23
N TYR A 116 10.75 -10.45 1.03
CA TYR A 116 11.58 -11.06 2.09
C TYR A 116 10.83 -12.10 2.90
N LEU A 117 9.51 -11.99 3.01
CA LEU A 117 8.67 -12.95 3.72
C LEU A 117 8.16 -14.01 2.73
N LYS A 118 8.75 -15.21 2.77
CA LYS A 118 8.48 -16.28 1.80
C LYS A 118 7.67 -17.45 2.38
N ARG A 119 7.57 -17.54 3.70
CA ARG A 119 6.92 -18.65 4.38
C ARG A 119 5.92 -18.16 5.41
N ALA A 120 4.76 -18.81 5.45
CA ALA A 120 3.69 -18.46 6.38
C ALA A 120 4.08 -18.69 7.86
N GLU A 121 4.94 -19.68 8.14
CA GLU A 121 5.41 -19.96 9.49
C GLU A 121 6.23 -18.81 10.08
N ASP A 122 6.91 -18.04 9.23
CA ASP A 122 7.72 -16.91 9.66
C ASP A 122 6.89 -15.74 10.19
N LEU A 123 5.58 -15.69 9.85
CA LEU A 123 4.62 -14.70 10.37
C LEU A 123 4.33 -14.88 11.86
N LEU A 124 4.36 -16.11 12.35
CA LEU A 124 4.02 -16.46 13.73
C LEU A 124 5.26 -16.46 14.66
N ASP A 125 6.45 -16.42 14.09
CA ASP A 125 7.70 -16.33 14.81
C ASP A 125 8.19 -14.87 14.84
N ALA A 126 8.07 -14.23 16.00
CA ALA A 126 8.43 -12.81 16.16
C ALA A 126 9.88 -12.50 15.75
N THR A 127 10.82 -13.44 15.99
CA THR A 127 12.24 -13.27 15.64
C THR A 127 12.46 -13.34 14.13
N LYS A 128 11.81 -14.30 13.46
CA LYS A 128 11.91 -14.46 12.01
C LYS A 128 11.19 -13.31 11.28
N LEU A 129 10.00 -12.95 11.73
CA LEU A 129 9.27 -11.80 11.22
C LEU A 129 10.09 -10.52 11.37
N GLY A 130 10.67 -10.29 12.56
CA GLY A 130 11.55 -9.14 12.81
C GLY A 130 12.75 -9.09 11.89
N ARG A 131 13.45 -10.22 11.69
CA ARG A 131 14.58 -10.30 10.75
C ARG A 131 14.17 -10.04 9.31
N ALA A 132 13.11 -10.68 8.84
CA ALA A 132 12.59 -10.46 7.49
C ALA A 132 12.15 -9.00 7.28
N THR A 133 11.49 -8.40 8.27
CA THR A 133 11.07 -7.00 8.23
C THR A 133 12.29 -6.07 8.20
N ASN A 134 13.30 -6.27 9.04
CA ASN A 134 14.51 -5.44 9.02
C ASN A 134 15.24 -5.53 7.69
N ALA A 135 15.41 -6.72 7.13
CA ALA A 135 16.02 -6.90 5.80
C ALA A 135 15.18 -6.20 4.70
N ALA A 136 13.85 -6.27 4.79
CA ALA A 136 12.97 -5.55 3.89
C ALA A 136 13.12 -4.02 4.03
N LEU A 137 13.25 -3.52 5.27
CA LEU A 137 13.44 -2.10 5.56
C LEU A 137 14.80 -1.59 5.07
N ASP A 138 15.88 -2.34 5.23
CA ASP A 138 17.21 -1.97 4.70
C ASP A 138 17.15 -1.76 3.18
N ALA A 139 16.42 -2.61 2.48
CA ALA A 139 16.22 -2.47 1.03
C ALA A 139 15.20 -1.39 0.64
N ALA A 140 14.21 -1.11 1.49
CA ALA A 140 13.13 -0.15 1.23
C ALA A 140 13.53 1.30 1.53
N LEU A 141 14.37 1.55 2.54
CA LEU A 141 14.74 2.90 3.00
C LEU A 141 15.21 3.84 1.89
N PRO A 142 16.09 3.43 0.94
CA PRO A 142 16.47 4.31 -0.17
C PRO A 142 15.29 4.72 -1.04
N LYS A 143 14.31 3.84 -1.23
CA LYS A 143 13.10 4.11 -2.00
C LYS A 143 12.11 5.00 -1.25
N ILE A 144 12.00 4.81 0.05
CA ILE A 144 11.21 5.70 0.92
C ILE A 144 11.82 7.10 0.90
N ALA A 145 13.14 7.22 1.06
CA ALA A 145 13.84 8.51 1.01
C ALA A 145 13.65 9.19 -0.36
N GLN A 146 13.76 8.45 -1.45
CA GLN A 146 13.49 8.95 -2.79
C GLN A 146 12.04 9.47 -2.90
N PHE A 147 11.04 8.68 -2.48
CA PHE A 147 9.62 9.07 -2.50
C PHE A 147 9.36 10.32 -1.65
N LEU A 148 9.89 10.38 -0.43
CA LEU A 148 9.70 11.52 0.46
C LEU A 148 10.41 12.80 -0.03
N SER A 149 11.40 12.66 -0.93
CA SER A 149 12.10 13.77 -1.59
C SER A 149 11.42 14.24 -2.88
N GLU A 150 10.37 13.57 -3.34
CA GLU A 150 9.63 13.99 -4.53
C GLU A 150 9.03 15.39 -4.35
N SER A 151 9.10 16.21 -5.40
CA SER A 151 8.72 17.62 -5.34
C SER A 151 7.28 17.85 -4.85
N ARG A 152 6.35 16.93 -5.17
CA ARG A 152 4.96 16.99 -4.71
C ARG A 152 4.85 16.74 -3.22
N VAL A 153 5.60 15.78 -2.69
CA VAL A 153 5.63 15.45 -1.25
C VAL A 153 6.26 16.60 -0.47
N VAL A 154 7.37 17.15 -0.95
CA VAL A 154 8.05 18.31 -0.34
C VAL A 154 7.14 19.53 -0.33
N LYS A 155 6.46 19.85 -1.43
CA LYS A 155 5.49 20.95 -1.49
C LYS A 155 4.33 20.76 -0.52
N TRP A 156 3.80 19.55 -0.43
CA TRP A 156 2.76 19.21 0.52
C TRP A 156 3.27 19.38 1.96
N ALA A 157 4.43 18.84 2.32
CA ALA A 157 5.02 18.96 3.66
C ALA A 157 5.24 20.42 4.05
N THR A 158 5.74 21.24 3.12
CA THR A 158 5.94 22.68 3.33
C THR A 158 4.60 23.39 3.59
N LYS A 159 3.57 23.07 2.80
CA LYS A 159 2.22 23.65 2.96
C LYS A 159 1.59 23.29 4.28
N GLU A 160 1.75 22.05 4.73
CA GLU A 160 1.20 21.55 6.00
C GLU A 160 2.09 21.88 7.21
N GLY A 161 3.21 22.60 7.02
CA GLY A 161 4.10 22.98 8.10
C GLY A 161 4.81 21.79 8.76
N VAL A 162 5.10 20.73 8.00
CA VAL A 162 5.80 19.54 8.47
C VAL A 162 7.32 19.78 8.45
N PRO A 163 7.99 19.97 9.60
CA PRO A 163 9.41 20.33 9.64
C PRO A 163 10.33 19.14 9.35
N ASP A 164 9.90 17.93 9.67
CA ASP A 164 10.64 16.68 9.46
C ASP A 164 9.67 15.60 9.00
N ILE A 165 9.76 15.27 7.71
CA ILE A 165 8.84 14.34 7.08
C ILE A 165 9.06 12.89 7.52
N PHE A 166 10.29 12.50 7.89
CA PHE A 166 10.57 11.16 8.39
C PHE A 166 9.96 10.95 9.77
N ARG A 167 10.11 11.90 10.69
CA ARG A 167 9.46 11.87 12.01
C ARG A 167 7.95 11.96 11.91
N PHE A 168 7.44 12.76 10.99
CA PHE A 168 6.01 12.79 10.70
C PHE A 168 5.50 11.42 10.31
N CYS A 169 6.18 10.75 9.36
CA CYS A 169 5.82 9.39 8.94
C CYS A 169 5.97 8.39 10.09
N ALA A 170 7.04 8.44 10.86
CA ALA A 170 7.27 7.56 12.00
C ALA A 170 6.13 7.64 13.02
N LYS A 171 5.75 8.86 13.42
CA LYS A 171 4.64 9.10 14.34
C LYS A 171 3.33 8.49 13.84
N HIS A 172 2.96 8.79 12.59
CA HIS A 172 1.69 8.30 12.03
C HIS A 172 1.66 6.79 11.81
N LEU A 173 2.80 6.17 11.52
CA LEU A 173 2.90 4.71 11.43
C LEU A 173 2.76 4.04 12.80
N ASP A 174 3.28 4.63 13.86
CA ASP A 174 3.10 4.13 15.22
C ASP A 174 1.64 4.29 15.68
N GLU A 175 1.01 5.44 15.41
CA GLU A 175 -0.42 5.66 15.64
C GLU A 175 -1.28 4.66 14.87
N LEU A 176 -0.94 4.37 13.61
CA LEU A 176 -1.62 3.36 12.80
C LEU A 176 -1.46 1.97 13.42
N ALA A 177 -0.24 1.61 13.84
CA ALA A 177 0.01 0.33 14.49
C ALA A 177 -0.84 0.15 15.76
N ALA A 178 -1.07 1.23 16.52
CA ALA A 178 -1.94 1.20 17.69
C ALA A 178 -3.42 0.99 17.32
N LYS A 179 -3.86 1.52 16.20
CA LYS A 179 -5.26 1.45 15.73
C LYS A 179 -5.62 0.13 15.04
N VAL A 180 -4.66 -0.59 14.46
CA VAL A 180 -4.91 -1.86 13.77
C VAL A 180 -5.33 -2.92 14.77
N ASP A 181 -6.55 -3.42 14.67
CA ASP A 181 -7.09 -4.57 15.40
C ASP A 181 -7.91 -5.47 14.46
N ALA A 182 -8.26 -6.67 14.93
CA ALA A 182 -8.96 -7.67 14.11
C ALA A 182 -10.33 -7.17 13.62
N GLY A 183 -11.08 -6.47 14.47
CA GLY A 183 -12.40 -5.92 14.12
C GLY A 183 -12.28 -4.82 13.07
N LYS A 184 -11.32 -3.91 13.23
CA LYS A 184 -11.08 -2.85 12.25
C LYS A 184 -10.54 -3.38 10.93
N LEU A 185 -9.65 -4.38 10.95
CA LEU A 185 -9.20 -5.05 9.72
C LEU A 185 -10.38 -5.65 8.96
N LYS A 186 -11.28 -6.35 9.66
CA LYS A 186 -12.48 -6.90 9.04
C LYS A 186 -13.38 -5.79 8.48
N ALA A 187 -13.68 -4.76 9.26
CA ALA A 187 -14.51 -3.65 8.82
C ALA A 187 -13.94 -2.94 7.58
N LYS A 188 -12.62 -2.67 7.56
CA LYS A 188 -11.96 -2.05 6.41
C LYS A 188 -11.87 -2.97 5.20
N PHE A 189 -11.75 -4.28 5.40
CA PHE A 189 -11.87 -5.25 4.34
C PHE A 189 -13.27 -5.23 3.72
N ASP A 190 -14.31 -5.20 4.56
CA ASP A 190 -15.71 -5.13 4.10
C ASP A 190 -15.98 -3.87 3.30
N GLU A 191 -15.49 -2.69 3.76
CA GLU A 191 -15.57 -1.42 3.02
C GLU A 191 -14.84 -1.50 1.67
N GLY A 192 -13.62 -2.08 1.65
CA GLY A 192 -12.83 -2.26 0.44
C GLY A 192 -13.50 -3.19 -0.57
N VAL A 193 -14.14 -4.26 -0.10
CA VAL A 193 -14.92 -5.18 -0.95
C VAL A 193 -16.14 -4.48 -1.54
N GLU A 194 -16.88 -3.69 -0.75
CA GLU A 194 -18.04 -2.94 -1.23
C GLU A 194 -17.64 -1.87 -2.27
N ALA A 195 -16.51 -1.19 -2.03
CA ALA A 195 -15.95 -0.25 -3.01
C ALA A 195 -15.55 -0.97 -4.31
N ALA A 196 -14.91 -2.14 -4.21
CA ALA A 196 -14.55 -2.96 -5.36
C ALA A 196 -15.79 -3.43 -6.13
N GLN A 197 -16.82 -3.94 -5.44
CA GLN A 197 -18.06 -4.36 -6.06
C GLN A 197 -18.76 -3.20 -6.78
N THR A 198 -18.79 -2.02 -6.18
CA THR A 198 -19.37 -0.81 -6.79
C THR A 198 -18.61 -0.39 -8.05
N LEU A 199 -17.26 -0.34 -7.98
CA LEU A 199 -16.42 0.04 -9.10
C LEU A 199 -16.53 -0.97 -10.26
N LEU A 200 -16.35 -2.25 -9.97
CA LEU A 200 -16.40 -3.32 -10.96
C LEU A 200 -17.80 -3.48 -11.56
N GLY A 201 -18.85 -3.30 -10.74
CA GLY A 201 -20.24 -3.30 -11.19
C GLY A 201 -20.54 -2.20 -12.23
N ARG A 202 -19.89 -1.03 -12.14
CA ARG A 202 -19.99 0.04 -13.14
C ARG A 202 -19.17 -0.28 -14.39
N ILE A 203 -17.95 -0.79 -14.22
CA ILE A 203 -17.06 -1.13 -15.34
C ILE A 203 -17.67 -2.21 -16.23
N LYS A 204 -18.43 -3.14 -15.67
CA LYS A 204 -19.00 -4.24 -16.44
C LYS A 204 -19.94 -3.79 -17.58
N TYR A 205 -20.49 -2.58 -17.53
CA TYR A 205 -21.35 -2.04 -18.59
C TYR A 205 -20.57 -1.48 -19.79
N ILE A 206 -19.27 -1.24 -19.62
CA ILE A 206 -18.41 -0.60 -20.62
C ILE A 206 -17.31 -1.52 -21.14
N VAL A 207 -17.24 -2.76 -20.65
CA VAL A 207 -16.28 -3.77 -21.13
C VAL A 207 -16.94 -4.80 -22.07
N PRO A 208 -16.16 -5.48 -22.96
CA PRO A 208 -16.65 -6.54 -23.83
C PRO A 208 -17.32 -7.68 -23.06
N GLY A 209 -18.25 -8.41 -23.70
CA GLY A 209 -19.02 -9.49 -23.08
C GLY A 209 -18.17 -10.55 -22.39
N SER A 210 -17.11 -11.03 -23.04
CA SER A 210 -16.18 -12.01 -22.46
C SER A 210 -15.44 -11.53 -21.20
N THR A 211 -15.27 -10.22 -21.04
CA THR A 211 -14.70 -9.61 -19.85
C THR A 211 -15.77 -9.47 -18.77
N ARG A 212 -17.01 -9.16 -19.17
CA ARG A 212 -18.16 -9.07 -18.26
C ARG A 212 -18.39 -10.38 -17.51
N ASP A 213 -18.38 -11.51 -18.21
CA ASP A 213 -18.57 -12.82 -17.58
C ASP A 213 -17.50 -13.11 -16.53
N LYS A 214 -16.23 -12.77 -16.81
CA LYS A 214 -15.11 -12.90 -15.85
C LYS A 214 -15.28 -11.98 -14.63
N LEU A 215 -15.83 -10.77 -14.82
CA LEU A 215 -16.14 -9.85 -13.73
C LEU A 215 -17.27 -10.39 -12.85
N ASP A 216 -18.35 -10.88 -13.44
CA ASP A 216 -19.48 -11.45 -12.70
C ASP A 216 -19.05 -12.71 -11.91
N ASP A 217 -18.24 -13.56 -12.48
CA ASP A 217 -17.61 -14.70 -11.80
C ASP A 217 -16.76 -14.27 -10.61
N PHE A 218 -15.95 -13.22 -10.79
CA PHE A 218 -15.10 -12.68 -9.72
C PHE A 218 -15.93 -12.04 -8.61
N LEU A 219 -16.92 -11.22 -8.95
CA LEU A 219 -17.81 -10.58 -7.98
C LEU A 219 -18.63 -11.62 -7.18
N THR A 220 -19.08 -12.67 -7.82
CA THR A 220 -19.78 -13.79 -7.16
C THR A 220 -18.85 -14.49 -6.17
N PHE A 221 -17.62 -14.80 -6.58
CA PHE A 221 -16.61 -15.39 -5.69
C PHE A 221 -16.32 -14.49 -4.48
N VAL A 222 -16.10 -13.21 -4.70
CA VAL A 222 -15.85 -12.23 -3.62
C VAL A 222 -16.99 -12.20 -2.62
N GLY A 223 -18.25 -12.15 -3.10
CA GLY A 223 -19.44 -12.18 -2.26
C GLY A 223 -19.52 -13.43 -1.39
N GLN A 224 -19.23 -14.61 -1.96
CA GLN A 224 -19.24 -15.88 -1.24
C GLN A 224 -18.12 -16.00 -0.19
N GLN A 225 -16.93 -15.43 -0.44
CA GLN A 225 -15.76 -15.58 0.40
C GLN A 225 -15.56 -14.41 1.39
N LYS A 226 -16.31 -13.30 1.25
CA LYS A 226 -16.14 -12.07 2.03
C LYS A 226 -16.00 -12.36 3.53
N ASN A 227 -16.96 -13.07 4.12
CA ASN A 227 -16.96 -13.35 5.56
C ASN A 227 -15.76 -14.23 5.96
N LYS A 228 -15.47 -15.29 5.19
CA LYS A 228 -14.36 -16.20 5.47
C LYS A 228 -13.03 -15.49 5.47
N ILE A 229 -12.78 -14.66 4.46
CA ILE A 229 -11.54 -13.87 4.35
C ILE A 229 -11.50 -12.83 5.46
N GLY A 230 -12.58 -12.06 5.67
CA GLY A 230 -12.66 -11.03 6.70
C GLY A 230 -12.39 -11.55 8.11
N ASP A 231 -12.90 -12.74 8.45
CA ASP A 231 -12.62 -13.37 9.74
C ASP A 231 -11.16 -13.87 9.83
N ALA A 232 -10.64 -14.42 8.73
CA ALA A 232 -9.30 -14.99 8.70
C ALA A 232 -8.18 -13.93 8.78
N ILE A 233 -8.36 -12.73 8.22
CA ILE A 233 -7.31 -11.70 8.22
C ILE A 233 -7.03 -11.11 9.60
N GLY A 234 -7.97 -11.22 10.55
CA GLY A 234 -7.79 -10.72 11.91
C GLY A 234 -6.62 -11.36 12.67
N GLN A 235 -6.24 -12.61 12.34
CA GLN A 235 -5.09 -13.29 12.93
C GLN A 235 -3.75 -12.59 12.66
N PHE A 236 -3.68 -11.75 11.63
CA PHE A 236 -2.45 -11.04 11.23
C PHE A 236 -2.28 -9.66 11.90
N THR A 237 -3.13 -9.31 12.85
CA THR A 237 -3.03 -8.03 13.58
C THR A 237 -1.64 -7.82 14.18
N GLN A 238 -1.08 -8.83 14.88
CA GLN A 238 0.23 -8.69 15.51
C GLN A 238 1.39 -8.62 14.51
N PRO A 239 1.49 -9.47 13.48
CA PRO A 239 2.45 -9.29 12.40
C PRO A 239 2.43 -7.91 11.77
N ILE A 240 1.25 -7.37 11.45
CA ILE A 240 1.09 -6.03 10.87
C ILE A 240 1.59 -4.95 11.82
N ARG A 241 1.17 -4.99 13.09
CA ARG A 241 1.64 -4.06 14.11
C ARG A 241 3.17 -4.07 14.25
N THR A 242 3.78 -5.27 14.25
CA THR A 242 5.23 -5.43 14.32
C THR A 242 5.92 -4.75 13.14
N ILE A 243 5.46 -4.98 11.93
CA ILE A 243 6.01 -4.35 10.72
C ILE A 243 5.90 -2.82 10.80
N LEU A 244 4.72 -2.30 11.14
CA LEU A 244 4.49 -0.85 11.24
C LEU A 244 5.38 -0.20 12.30
N LYS A 245 5.51 -0.81 13.49
CA LYS A 245 6.36 -0.31 14.58
C LYS A 245 7.85 -0.35 14.24
N LEU A 246 8.33 -1.44 13.64
CA LEU A 246 9.73 -1.51 13.18
C LEU A 246 10.01 -0.45 12.12
N THR A 247 9.04 -0.20 11.25
CA THR A 247 9.14 0.85 10.24
C THR A 247 9.19 2.24 10.88
N ALA A 248 8.27 2.54 11.80
CA ALA A 248 8.25 3.80 12.53
C ALA A 248 9.59 4.06 13.21
N LYS A 249 10.10 3.06 13.96
CA LYS A 249 11.41 3.17 14.60
C LYS A 249 12.53 3.48 13.60
N ARG A 250 12.57 2.77 12.47
CA ARG A 250 13.62 2.93 11.46
C ARG A 250 13.59 4.30 10.78
N LEU A 251 12.40 4.87 10.58
CA LEU A 251 12.26 6.22 10.03
C LEU A 251 12.68 7.29 11.04
N ASP A 252 12.38 7.11 12.32
CA ASP A 252 12.83 8.03 13.39
C ASP A 252 14.35 8.00 13.55
N ASP A 253 14.95 6.80 13.55
CA ASP A 253 16.41 6.63 13.57
C ASP A 253 17.05 7.33 12.34
N HIS A 254 16.44 7.25 11.16
CA HIS A 254 16.93 7.92 9.94
C HIS A 254 16.85 9.45 10.05
N ALA A 255 15.76 9.99 10.57
CA ALA A 255 15.60 11.40 10.82
C ALA A 255 16.67 11.94 11.81
N TRP A 256 16.95 11.17 12.86
CA TRP A 256 18.01 11.51 13.82
C TRP A 256 19.39 11.58 13.18
N ILE A 257 19.75 10.61 12.34
CA ILE A 257 21.03 10.60 11.62
C ILE A 257 21.13 11.83 10.70
N ALA A 258 20.09 12.10 9.91
CA ALA A 258 20.07 13.26 9.02
C ALA A 258 20.20 14.58 9.79
N PHE A 259 19.50 14.72 10.92
CA PHE A 259 19.59 15.88 11.79
C PHE A 259 21.01 16.07 12.34
N THR A 260 21.65 15.04 12.85
CA THR A 260 23.00 15.11 13.40
C THR A 260 24.04 15.44 12.35
N GLN A 261 23.90 14.91 11.12
CA GLN A 261 24.79 15.22 9.99
C GLN A 261 24.68 16.69 9.53
N THR A 262 23.49 17.29 9.59
CA THR A 262 23.29 18.67 9.18
C THR A 262 23.67 19.70 10.24
N HIS A 263 23.46 19.39 11.53
CA HIS A 263 23.68 20.32 12.63
C HIS A 263 25.07 20.17 13.28
N ASN A 264 25.71 19.00 13.17
CA ASN A 264 27.02 18.72 13.74
C ASN A 264 28.11 18.54 12.67
N LYS A 265 28.28 19.48 11.76
CA LYS A 265 29.39 19.46 10.78
C LYS A 265 30.79 19.43 11.40
N GLY A 266 30.91 19.44 12.71
CA GLY A 266 32.17 19.33 13.46
C GLY A 266 32.26 18.18 14.44
N TRP A 267 31.21 17.34 14.59
CA TRP A 267 31.17 16.28 15.60
C TRP A 267 30.67 14.98 15.03
N ILE A 268 31.46 14.35 14.19
CA ILE A 268 31.26 12.92 13.84
C ILE A 268 32.23 12.14 14.72
N ALA A 269 31.78 11.77 15.92
CA ALA A 269 32.39 10.63 16.60
C ALA A 269 31.94 9.37 15.84
N PRO A 270 32.83 8.53 15.36
CA PRO A 270 32.46 7.27 14.74
C PRO A 270 31.88 6.35 15.81
N MET A 271 30.56 6.14 15.81
CA MET A 271 29.86 5.19 16.68
C MET A 271 30.11 3.73 16.26
N SER A 272 31.15 3.45 15.47
CA SER A 272 31.47 2.11 15.00
C SER A 272 32.57 1.39 15.81
N GLN A 273 32.96 1.88 16.98
CA GLN A 273 34.01 1.23 17.80
C GLN A 273 33.66 1.00 19.28
N GLN A 274 32.39 0.78 19.60
CA GLN A 274 32.03 0.24 20.92
C GLN A 274 31.22 -1.04 20.73
N GLY A 275 31.95 -2.14 20.61
CA GLY A 275 31.38 -3.48 20.49
C GLY A 275 32.42 -4.50 20.06
N ALA A 276 33.54 -4.61 20.78
CA ALA A 276 34.35 -5.82 20.82
C ALA A 276 33.95 -6.61 22.08
#